data_c5f999a66ba4e2d2dcdeb4f69377823f
#
_entry.id   c5f999a66ba4e2d2dcdeb4f69377823f
#
_cell.length_a   1.000
_cell.length_b   1.000
_cell.length_c   1.000
_cell.angle_alpha   90.00
_cell.angle_beta   90.00
_cell.angle_gamma   90.00
#
_symmetry.space_group_name_H-M   'P 1'
#
loop_
_entity.id
_entity.type
_entity.pdbx_description
1 polymer ?
#
loop_
_entity_poly.entity_id
_entity_poly.type
_entity_poly.pdbx_seq_one_letter_code
_entity_poly.pdbx_strand_id
1 'polypeptide(L)'
;MSITAIIGSFCIFDRVNFLTLVASVVGKLNAQYAKFFIGDSYLEPLSKKVGLANVTFKPGTRNNWHIHHAKENGGQLLICIGGKGIYKEWGKPAILLKKGMVIEIPANVKHYHGATKDSYFAHLAMEIPGTEPFNEWLEEVNDEAYLKDNEEVLKEE
;
A
#
# COMPACT_ATOMS: atom_id res chain seq x y z
N MET A 1 -14.13 42.70 -30.64
CA MET A 1 -14.78 41.59 -29.89
C MET A 1 -13.71 40.92 -29.08
N SER A 2 -13.75 41.14 -27.76
CA SER A 2 -12.76 40.64 -26.84
C SER A 2 -13.17 39.22 -26.39
N ILE A 3 -12.31 38.23 -26.59
CA ILE A 3 -12.51 36.86 -26.04
C ILE A 3 -11.94 36.88 -24.64
N THR A 4 -12.81 37.03 -23.66
CA THR A 4 -12.46 36.87 -22.25
C THR A 4 -12.30 35.37 -21.98
N ALA A 5 -11.07 34.95 -21.80
CA ALA A 5 -10.77 33.58 -21.33
C ALA A 5 -11.31 33.43 -19.92
N ILE A 6 -12.29 32.56 -19.75
CA ILE A 6 -12.74 32.08 -18.43
C ILE A 6 -11.66 31.11 -17.95
N ILE A 7 -10.70 31.62 -17.18
CA ILE A 7 -9.83 30.77 -16.38
C ILE A 7 -10.71 30.28 -15.23
N GLY A 8 -11.23 29.07 -15.41
CA GLY A 8 -11.97 28.37 -14.37
C GLY A 8 -11.16 28.33 -13.10
N SER A 9 -11.77 28.79 -12.03
CA SER A 9 -11.28 28.68 -10.66
C SER A 9 -11.00 27.21 -10.37
N PHE A 10 -9.76 26.78 -10.54
CA PHE A 10 -9.32 25.50 -9.97
C PHE A 10 -9.42 25.68 -8.47
N CYS A 11 -10.34 24.95 -7.90
CA CYS A 11 -10.58 24.85 -6.48
C CYS A 11 -9.23 24.65 -5.80
N ILE A 12 -8.80 25.65 -5.04
CA ILE A 12 -7.70 25.53 -4.09
C ILE A 12 -8.20 24.52 -3.06
N PHE A 13 -7.87 23.25 -3.26
CA PHE A 13 -8.03 22.25 -2.22
C PHE A 13 -7.14 22.68 -1.08
N ASP A 14 -7.75 23.27 -0.09
CA ASP A 14 -7.10 23.75 1.11
C ASP A 14 -6.27 22.62 1.70
N ARG A 15 -4.99 22.86 1.99
CA ARG A 15 -4.06 21.87 2.59
C ARG A 15 -4.66 21.24 3.86
N VAL A 16 -5.53 21.95 4.54
CA VAL A 16 -6.24 21.48 5.74
C VAL A 16 -7.23 20.38 5.39
N ASN A 17 -7.96 20.48 4.26
CA ASN A 17 -8.91 19.45 3.83
C ASN A 17 -8.22 18.16 3.37
N PHE A 18 -7.04 18.26 2.78
CA PHE A 18 -6.28 17.07 2.37
C PHE A 18 -5.76 16.27 3.56
N LEU A 19 -5.21 16.95 4.58
CA LEU A 19 -4.77 16.30 5.83
C LEU A 19 -5.94 15.69 6.60
N THR A 20 -7.09 16.36 6.62
CA THR A 20 -8.32 15.85 7.24
C THR A 20 -8.84 14.62 6.50
N LEU A 21 -8.79 14.62 5.17
CA LEU A 21 -9.22 13.46 4.37
C LEU A 21 -8.31 12.25 4.62
N VAL A 22 -7.00 12.44 4.63
CA VAL A 22 -6.04 11.35 4.93
C VAL A 22 -6.20 10.86 6.37
N ALA A 23 -6.38 11.74 7.34
CA ALA A 23 -6.60 11.36 8.72
C ALA A 23 -7.92 10.60 8.95
N SER A 24 -8.98 10.95 8.21
CA SER A 24 -10.27 10.27 8.30
C SER A 24 -10.29 8.88 7.67
N VAL A 25 -9.25 8.49 6.93
CA VAL A 25 -9.17 7.22 6.18
C VAL A 25 -8.19 6.22 6.83
N VAL A 26 -7.53 6.56 7.94
CA VAL A 26 -6.57 5.65 8.62
C VAL A 26 -7.23 4.34 9.06
N GLY A 27 -8.49 4.38 9.43
CA GLY A 27 -9.24 3.20 9.83
C GLY A 27 -8.98 2.74 11.27
N LYS A 28 -9.46 1.53 11.57
CA LYS A 28 -9.32 0.90 12.89
C LYS A 28 -8.10 0.00 12.93
N LEU A 29 -7.61 -0.27 14.15
CA LEU A 29 -6.56 -1.28 14.34
C LEU A 29 -6.96 -2.58 13.62
N ASN A 30 -6.05 -3.11 12.81
CA ASN A 30 -6.29 -4.27 11.96
C ASN A 30 -6.23 -5.58 12.76
N ALA A 31 -7.14 -5.74 13.71
CA ALA A 31 -7.19 -6.93 14.57
C ALA A 31 -7.50 -8.22 13.79
N GLN A 32 -8.31 -8.12 12.73
CA GLN A 32 -8.75 -9.28 11.94
C GLN A 32 -7.59 -10.00 11.24
N TYR A 33 -6.63 -9.25 10.73
CA TYR A 33 -5.47 -9.79 10.02
C TYR A 33 -4.17 -9.68 10.81
N ALA A 34 -4.22 -9.29 12.09
CA ALA A 34 -3.03 -9.02 12.92
C ALA A 34 -2.00 -10.17 12.90
N LYS A 35 -2.46 -11.43 12.84
CA LYS A 35 -1.58 -12.62 12.77
C LYS A 35 -0.73 -12.70 11.49
N PHE A 36 -1.02 -11.89 10.48
CA PHE A 36 -0.29 -11.83 9.21
C PHE A 36 0.56 -10.56 9.08
N PHE A 37 0.71 -9.82 10.20
CA PHE A 37 1.48 -8.57 10.24
C PHE A 37 2.43 -8.61 11.43
N ILE A 38 3.63 -8.09 11.22
CA ILE A 38 4.59 -7.81 12.26
C ILE A 38 4.48 -6.32 12.57
N GLY A 39 4.05 -5.98 13.78
CA GLY A 39 3.74 -4.61 14.21
C GLY A 39 2.27 -4.21 13.97
N ASP A 40 1.96 -2.95 14.26
CA ASP A 40 0.59 -2.43 14.19
C ASP A 40 0.27 -1.86 12.81
N SER A 41 -0.83 -2.31 12.26
CA SER A 41 -1.45 -1.76 11.05
C SER A 41 -2.90 -1.36 11.30
N TYR A 42 -3.42 -0.50 10.44
CA TYR A 42 -4.80 -0.02 10.47
C TYR A 42 -5.46 -0.31 9.13
N LEU A 43 -6.73 -0.66 9.16
CA LEU A 43 -7.50 -1.04 7.99
C LEU A 43 -8.82 -0.26 7.95
N GLU A 44 -9.10 0.36 6.81
CA GLU A 44 -10.40 0.97 6.50
C GLU A 44 -10.92 0.45 5.16
N PRO A 45 -11.96 -0.40 5.15
CA PRO A 45 -12.65 -0.77 3.92
C PRO A 45 -13.33 0.46 3.29
N LEU A 46 -13.00 0.75 2.05
CA LEU A 46 -13.49 1.95 1.33
C LEU A 46 -14.64 1.65 0.39
N SER A 47 -14.87 0.39 0.04
CA SER A 47 -15.94 -0.02 -0.86
C SER A 47 -16.62 -1.29 -0.37
N LYS A 48 -17.93 -1.36 -0.60
CA LYS A 48 -18.74 -2.58 -0.41
C LYS A 48 -18.89 -3.40 -1.70
N LYS A 49 -18.45 -2.84 -2.84
CA LYS A 49 -18.65 -3.46 -4.16
C LYS A 49 -17.39 -4.08 -4.72
N VAL A 50 -16.23 -3.53 -4.37
CA VAL A 50 -14.92 -4.02 -4.78
C VAL A 50 -14.03 -4.15 -3.56
N GLY A 51 -13.09 -5.08 -3.59
CA GLY A 51 -12.09 -5.27 -2.53
C GLY A 51 -11.09 -4.11 -2.51
N LEU A 52 -11.52 -2.94 -2.00
CA LEU A 52 -10.72 -1.74 -1.86
C LEU A 52 -10.65 -1.33 -0.40
N ALA A 53 -9.45 -1.18 0.12
CA ALA A 53 -9.21 -0.71 1.48
C ALA A 53 -8.02 0.24 1.55
N ASN A 54 -8.03 1.14 2.53
CA ASN A 54 -6.82 1.81 2.97
C ASN A 54 -6.14 0.94 4.03
N VAL A 55 -4.86 0.69 3.83
CA VAL A 55 -3.99 0.02 4.80
C VAL A 55 -2.90 0.98 5.23
N THR A 56 -2.83 1.25 6.53
CA THR A 56 -1.82 2.13 7.13
C THR A 56 -0.94 1.32 8.08
N PHE A 57 0.36 1.44 7.90
CA PHE A 57 1.38 0.76 8.68
C PHE A 57 2.11 1.75 9.59
N LYS A 58 2.33 1.40 10.85
CA LYS A 58 3.29 2.12 11.70
C LYS A 58 4.73 1.90 11.22
N PRO A 59 5.68 2.75 11.61
CA PRO A 59 7.10 2.50 11.35
C PRO A 59 7.50 1.09 11.79
N GLY A 60 8.25 0.38 10.95
CA GLY A 60 8.69 -0.98 11.21
C GLY A 60 7.66 -2.09 10.95
N THR A 61 6.40 -1.73 10.67
CA THR A 61 5.34 -2.71 10.39
C THR A 61 5.39 -3.20 8.96
N ARG A 62 5.26 -4.50 8.77
CA ARG A 62 5.15 -5.15 7.46
C ARG A 62 4.19 -6.34 7.54
N ASN A 63 3.63 -6.73 6.40
CA ASN A 63 2.88 -7.98 6.33
C ASN A 63 3.83 -9.17 6.08
N ASN A 64 3.31 -10.36 6.31
CA ASN A 64 4.00 -11.60 5.95
C ASN A 64 4.15 -11.71 4.43
N TRP A 65 5.02 -12.59 3.98
CA TRP A 65 5.01 -13.06 2.62
C TRP A 65 3.62 -13.59 2.27
N HIS A 66 3.12 -13.24 1.09
CA HIS A 66 1.82 -13.69 0.63
C HIS A 66 1.74 -13.71 -0.90
N ILE A 67 0.69 -14.34 -1.39
CA ILE A 67 0.42 -14.47 -2.81
C ILE A 67 -1.06 -14.21 -3.05
N HIS A 68 -1.37 -13.36 -4.03
CA HIS A 68 -2.71 -13.23 -4.61
C HIS A 68 -2.80 -14.18 -5.81
N HIS A 69 -3.41 -15.34 -5.60
CA HIS A 69 -3.55 -16.34 -6.64
C HIS A 69 -4.69 -16.01 -7.59
N ALA A 70 -4.53 -16.37 -8.88
CA ALA A 70 -5.60 -16.45 -9.86
C ALA A 70 -5.16 -17.35 -11.01
N LYS A 71 -6.12 -17.99 -11.70
CA LYS A 71 -5.84 -18.78 -12.91
C LYS A 71 -5.55 -17.89 -14.12
N GLU A 72 -6.29 -16.77 -14.22
CA GLU A 72 -6.15 -15.78 -15.28
C GLU A 72 -6.37 -14.38 -14.68
N ASN A 73 -5.61 -13.38 -15.14
CA ASN A 73 -5.61 -12.03 -14.58
C ASN A 73 -5.35 -12.04 -13.06
N GLY A 74 -5.99 -11.18 -12.30
CA GLY A 74 -5.82 -11.15 -10.83
C GLY A 74 -4.54 -10.47 -10.39
N GLY A 75 -4.23 -10.62 -9.10
CA GLY A 75 -3.14 -9.92 -8.42
C GLY A 75 -3.63 -8.78 -7.56
N GLN A 76 -2.75 -7.84 -7.24
CA GLN A 76 -3.05 -6.73 -6.36
C GLN A 76 -2.56 -5.39 -6.93
N LEU A 77 -3.35 -4.33 -6.75
CA LEU A 77 -2.96 -2.96 -7.05
C LEU A 77 -2.74 -2.20 -5.74
N LEU A 78 -1.58 -1.56 -5.61
CA LEU A 78 -1.27 -0.64 -4.53
C LEU A 78 -1.14 0.79 -5.05
N ILE A 79 -1.85 1.73 -4.44
CA ILE A 79 -1.73 3.16 -4.72
C ILE A 79 -1.20 3.84 -3.46
N CYS A 80 0.04 4.30 -3.49
CA CYS A 80 0.70 4.89 -2.33
C CYS A 80 0.17 6.30 -2.05
N ILE A 81 -0.42 6.51 -0.89
CA ILE A 81 -1.07 7.78 -0.52
C ILE A 81 -0.32 8.58 0.53
N GLY A 82 0.61 7.99 1.27
CA GLY A 82 1.37 8.71 2.29
C GLY A 82 2.54 7.93 2.88
N GLY A 83 3.51 8.67 3.39
CA GLY A 83 4.70 8.10 4.02
C GLY A 83 5.65 7.39 3.07
N LYS A 84 6.50 6.51 3.64
CA LYS A 84 7.48 5.69 2.92
C LYS A 84 7.26 4.22 3.24
N GLY A 85 7.19 3.39 2.21
CA GLY A 85 7.00 1.95 2.31
C GLY A 85 8.04 1.16 1.55
N ILE A 86 7.97 -0.14 1.72
CA ILE A 86 8.77 -1.12 1.00
C ILE A 86 7.83 -2.08 0.28
N TYR A 87 8.15 -2.42 -0.94
CA TYR A 87 7.59 -3.54 -1.66
C TYR A 87 8.73 -4.46 -2.10
N LYS A 88 8.53 -5.76 -1.97
CA LYS A 88 9.50 -6.76 -2.42
C LYS A 88 8.82 -8.01 -2.96
N GLU A 89 9.24 -8.41 -4.14
CA GLU A 89 8.98 -9.74 -4.69
C GLU A 89 10.07 -10.73 -4.24
N TRP A 90 9.69 -11.98 -4.05
CA TRP A 90 10.65 -13.03 -3.73
C TRP A 90 11.74 -13.14 -4.79
N GLY A 91 12.99 -13.08 -4.36
CA GLY A 91 14.18 -13.19 -5.24
C GLY A 91 14.52 -11.92 -6.03
N LYS A 92 13.79 -10.79 -5.83
CA LYS A 92 14.10 -9.51 -6.47
C LYS A 92 14.59 -8.47 -5.46
N PRO A 93 15.23 -7.38 -5.87
CA PRO A 93 15.54 -6.23 -5.00
C PRO A 93 14.27 -5.62 -4.41
N ALA A 94 14.39 -5.01 -3.24
CA ALA A 94 13.32 -4.23 -2.64
C ALA A 94 13.13 -2.90 -3.40
N ILE A 95 11.90 -2.36 -3.36
CA ILE A 95 11.53 -1.09 -3.99
C ILE A 95 11.01 -0.15 -2.91
N LEU A 96 11.55 1.08 -2.86
CA LEU A 96 11.04 2.14 -2.02
C LEU A 96 9.72 2.67 -2.58
N LEU A 97 8.67 2.60 -1.77
CA LEU A 97 7.37 3.15 -2.10
C LEU A 97 7.22 4.55 -1.54
N LYS A 98 6.86 5.49 -2.40
CA LYS A 98 6.60 6.89 -2.05
C LYS A 98 5.19 7.29 -2.49
N LYS A 99 4.64 8.32 -1.84
CA LYS A 99 3.35 8.90 -2.22
C LYS A 99 3.26 9.18 -3.72
N GLY A 100 2.18 8.74 -4.34
CA GLY A 100 1.89 8.88 -5.77
C GLY A 100 2.33 7.70 -6.64
N MET A 101 3.13 6.77 -6.08
CA MET A 101 3.48 5.55 -6.81
C MET A 101 2.31 4.59 -6.88
N VAL A 102 2.23 3.86 -7.99
CA VAL A 102 1.27 2.79 -8.25
C VAL A 102 2.04 1.53 -8.56
N ILE A 103 1.73 0.44 -7.88
CA ILE A 103 2.34 -0.87 -8.07
C ILE A 103 1.27 -1.86 -8.46
N GLU A 104 1.40 -2.43 -9.65
CA GLU A 104 0.61 -3.58 -10.09
C GLU A 104 1.39 -4.85 -9.80
N ILE A 105 0.87 -5.66 -8.90
CA ILE A 105 1.46 -6.93 -8.50
C ILE A 105 0.72 -8.03 -9.25
N PRO A 106 1.38 -8.75 -10.18
CA PRO A 106 0.72 -9.83 -10.92
C PRO A 106 0.23 -10.94 -10.01
N ALA A 107 -0.79 -11.67 -10.45
CA ALA A 107 -1.21 -12.89 -9.77
C ALA A 107 -0.06 -13.89 -9.65
N ASN A 108 -0.10 -14.71 -8.61
CA ASN A 108 0.85 -15.79 -8.33
C ASN A 108 2.28 -15.33 -8.00
N VAL A 109 2.49 -14.05 -7.71
CA VAL A 109 3.77 -13.49 -7.28
C VAL A 109 3.85 -13.49 -5.76
N LYS A 110 4.85 -14.19 -5.20
CA LYS A 110 5.17 -14.14 -3.76
C LYS A 110 5.83 -12.79 -3.44
N HIS A 111 5.21 -12.03 -2.55
CA HIS A 111 5.68 -10.68 -2.19
C HIS A 111 5.33 -10.30 -0.75
N TYR A 112 5.93 -9.23 -0.28
CA TYR A 112 5.49 -8.50 0.91
C TYR A 112 5.56 -6.99 0.69
N HIS A 113 4.86 -6.25 1.53
CA HIS A 113 4.97 -4.80 1.62
C HIS A 113 4.73 -4.32 3.06
N GLY A 114 5.14 -3.09 3.33
CA GLY A 114 5.02 -2.50 4.65
C GLY A 114 5.59 -1.10 4.69
N ALA A 115 5.65 -0.51 5.89
CA ALA A 115 6.33 0.74 6.16
C ALA A 115 7.85 0.56 6.12
N THR A 116 8.61 1.65 5.93
CA THR A 116 10.02 1.65 6.30
C THR A 116 10.17 1.68 7.83
N LYS A 117 11.37 1.39 8.33
CA LYS A 117 11.64 1.32 9.78
C LYS A 117 11.38 2.61 10.54
N ASP A 118 11.40 3.75 9.86
CA ASP A 118 11.36 5.10 10.43
C ASP A 118 10.22 5.99 9.91
N SER A 119 9.34 5.46 9.05
CA SER A 119 8.20 6.20 8.50
C SER A 119 6.90 5.41 8.61
N TYR A 120 5.79 6.10 8.83
CA TYR A 120 4.48 5.55 8.50
C TYR A 120 4.37 5.33 7.00
N PHE A 121 3.55 4.38 6.61
CA PHE A 121 3.20 4.15 5.21
C PHE A 121 1.71 3.89 5.07
N ALA A 122 1.08 4.53 4.10
CA ALA A 122 -0.33 4.31 3.80
C ALA A 122 -0.52 4.11 2.29
N HIS A 123 -1.30 3.10 1.94
CA HIS A 123 -1.68 2.83 0.56
C HIS A 123 -3.13 2.36 0.45
N LEU A 124 -3.72 2.57 -0.70
CA LEU A 124 -4.93 1.89 -1.10
C LEU A 124 -4.54 0.52 -1.67
N ALA A 125 -5.16 -0.53 -1.16
CA ALA A 125 -5.01 -1.88 -1.68
C ALA A 125 -6.31 -2.29 -2.38
N MET A 126 -6.18 -2.76 -3.61
CA MET A 126 -7.30 -3.27 -4.38
C MET A 126 -6.93 -4.62 -5.00
N GLU A 127 -7.82 -5.59 -4.89
CA GLU A 127 -7.67 -6.85 -5.63
C GLU A 127 -8.00 -6.63 -7.10
N ILE A 128 -7.10 -7.04 -7.99
CA ILE A 128 -7.34 -7.04 -9.43
C ILE A 128 -8.27 -8.23 -9.74
N PRO A 129 -9.40 -8.01 -10.44
CA PRO A 129 -10.30 -9.10 -10.81
C PRO A 129 -9.59 -10.19 -11.59
N GLY A 130 -9.82 -11.44 -11.21
CA GLY A 130 -9.24 -12.62 -11.86
C GLY A 130 -10.15 -13.83 -11.79
N THR A 131 -9.74 -14.92 -12.44
CA THR A 131 -10.48 -16.19 -12.42
C THR A 131 -10.06 -17.00 -11.19
N GLU A 132 -11.02 -17.42 -10.37
CA GLU A 132 -10.81 -18.18 -9.12
C GLU A 132 -9.75 -17.55 -8.22
N PRO A 133 -9.91 -16.27 -7.81
CA PRO A 133 -8.92 -15.56 -7.00
C PRO A 133 -8.97 -16.05 -5.54
N PHE A 134 -7.80 -16.18 -4.92
CA PHE A 134 -7.68 -16.40 -3.47
C PHE A 134 -6.32 -15.92 -2.96
N ASN A 135 -6.27 -15.59 -1.67
CA ASN A 135 -5.06 -15.10 -1.02
C ASN A 135 -4.43 -16.19 -0.16
N GLU A 136 -3.14 -16.39 -0.31
CA GLU A 136 -2.33 -17.30 0.50
C GLU A 136 -1.35 -16.50 1.36
N TRP A 137 -1.46 -16.66 2.68
CA TRP A 137 -0.52 -16.09 3.63
C TRP A 137 0.56 -17.12 3.98
N LEU A 138 1.80 -16.69 3.88
CA LEU A 138 2.99 -17.51 4.06
C LEU A 138 3.76 -17.11 5.32
N GLU A 139 5.05 -17.41 5.36
CA GLU A 139 5.94 -17.14 6.48
C GLU A 139 6.13 -15.64 6.75
N GLU A 140 6.52 -15.33 7.95
CA GLU A 140 6.91 -13.98 8.37
C GLU A 140 8.15 -13.49 7.63
N VAL A 141 8.20 -12.20 7.33
CA VAL A 141 9.42 -11.53 6.92
C VAL A 141 10.25 -11.27 8.18
N ASN A 142 11.34 -12.02 8.36
CA ASN A 142 12.18 -11.88 9.55
C ASN A 142 12.86 -10.49 9.61
N ASP A 143 13.26 -10.09 10.82
CA ASP A 143 13.82 -8.76 11.07
C ASP A 143 15.11 -8.50 10.29
N GLU A 144 15.98 -9.49 10.15
CA GLU A 144 17.26 -9.37 9.43
C GLU A 144 17.00 -9.03 7.95
N ALA A 145 16.14 -9.80 7.28
CA ALA A 145 15.77 -9.55 5.89
C ALA A 145 15.11 -8.19 5.71
N TYR A 146 14.15 -7.84 6.59
CA TYR A 146 13.46 -6.56 6.55
C TYR A 146 14.42 -5.37 6.75
N LEU A 147 15.33 -5.44 7.71
CA LEU A 147 16.31 -4.38 7.95
C LEU A 147 17.28 -4.22 6.78
N LYS A 148 17.72 -5.33 6.17
CA LYS A 148 18.52 -5.30 4.95
C LYS A 148 17.79 -4.61 3.81
N ASP A 149 16.52 -4.95 3.57
CA ASP A 149 15.70 -4.31 2.54
C ASP A 149 15.52 -2.80 2.81
N ASN A 150 15.37 -2.38 4.08
CA ASN A 150 15.34 -0.96 4.45
C ASN A 150 16.65 -0.24 4.12
N GLU A 151 17.81 -0.85 4.41
CA GLU A 151 19.09 -0.27 4.07
C GLU A 151 19.30 -0.14 2.57
N GLU A 152 18.84 -1.12 1.80
CA GLU A 152 18.92 -1.13 0.35
C GLU A 152 18.13 0.05 -0.25
N VAL A 153 16.84 0.15 0.08
CA VAL A 153 15.94 1.16 -0.51
C VAL A 153 16.22 2.60 -0.04
N LEU A 154 16.78 2.79 1.17
CA LEU A 154 17.10 4.11 1.70
C LEU A 154 18.46 4.65 1.22
N LYS A 155 19.34 3.82 0.67
CA LYS A 155 20.59 4.26 0.03
C LYS A 155 20.37 4.89 -1.34
N GLU A 156 19.25 4.57 -1.98
CA GLU A 156 18.90 5.07 -3.31
C GLU A 156 18.12 6.40 -3.25
N GLU A 157 17.88 6.97 -2.06
CA GLU A 157 17.15 8.21 -1.85
C GLU A 157 18.07 9.45 -1.88
#